data_96ef82592430f1822a76bc48143be137
#
_entry.id   96ef82592430f1822a76bc48143be137
#
_cell.length_a   1.000
_cell.length_b   1.000
_cell.length_c   1.000
_cell.angle_alpha   90.00
_cell.angle_beta   90.00
_cell.angle_gamma   90.00
#
_symmetry.space_group_name_H-M   'P 1'
#
loop_
_entity.id
_entity.type
_entity.pdbx_description
1 polymer ?
#
loop_
_entity_poly.entity_id
_entity_poly.type
_entity_poly.pdbx_seq_one_letter_code
_entity_poly.pdbx_strand_id
1 'polypeptide(L)'
;MKKIKMGAKTFLYPMPVTLVGVNINGKPNYLAVAYCGIVGTSPAMIAIALRDSRYTNTGIKENGTFSVNLPSSKMIKVTDYCGLVSGRKVDKSKLFNTFYGELKTAPMINECPVNLECKLIRVLDCGGSHEIYIGEIVETYAGEECLTNDLPDIKKISPILLSIYDKSYWEVGVYLGKAWGIGGEFRPE
;
A
#
# COMPACT_ATOMS: atom_id res chain seq x y z
N MET A 1 -12.99 -29.47 -11.25
CA MET A 1 -12.84 -28.25 -12.08
C MET A 1 -11.73 -28.46 -13.12
N LYS A 2 -12.01 -28.25 -14.42
CA LYS A 2 -11.00 -28.34 -15.50
C LYS A 2 -10.06 -27.12 -15.45
N LYS A 3 -8.75 -27.33 -15.47
CA LYS A 3 -7.72 -26.27 -15.52
C LYS A 3 -7.20 -26.07 -16.93
N ILE A 4 -6.91 -24.83 -17.31
CA ILE A 4 -6.24 -24.48 -18.56
C ILE A 4 -4.89 -23.82 -18.27
N LYS A 5 -3.90 -24.01 -19.16
CA LYS A 5 -2.60 -23.34 -19.06
C LYS A 5 -2.73 -21.87 -19.49
N MET A 6 -2.31 -20.94 -18.65
CA MET A 6 -2.37 -19.49 -18.90
C MET A 6 -0.99 -18.85 -19.14
N GLY A 7 0.09 -19.64 -19.11
CA GLY A 7 1.47 -19.14 -19.09
C GLY A 7 1.82 -18.45 -17.75
N ALA A 8 3.01 -17.84 -17.66
CA ALA A 8 3.45 -17.11 -16.50
C ALA A 8 2.66 -15.78 -16.40
N LYS A 9 1.79 -15.67 -15.40
CA LYS A 9 0.92 -14.51 -15.14
C LYS A 9 0.93 -14.16 -13.66
N THR A 10 0.77 -12.88 -13.36
CA THR A 10 0.75 -12.36 -11.98
C THR A 10 -0.68 -12.30 -11.44
N PHE A 11 -1.44 -13.40 -11.54
CA PHE A 11 -2.85 -13.49 -11.11
C PHE A 11 -2.99 -13.73 -9.59
N LEU A 12 -2.40 -12.88 -8.78
CA LEU A 12 -2.64 -12.88 -7.35
C LEU A 12 -3.73 -11.85 -7.02
N TYR A 13 -4.95 -12.30 -6.78
CA TYR A 13 -6.11 -11.47 -6.48
C TYR A 13 -6.66 -11.72 -5.08
N PRO A 14 -7.26 -10.71 -4.44
CA PRO A 14 -7.15 -9.28 -4.75
C PRO A 14 -5.82 -8.70 -4.27
N MET A 15 -5.38 -7.60 -4.87
CA MET A 15 -4.24 -6.82 -4.38
C MET A 15 -4.73 -5.59 -3.62
N PRO A 16 -4.13 -5.23 -2.46
CA PRO A 16 -4.43 -3.95 -1.82
C PRO A 16 -3.92 -2.80 -2.69
N VAL A 17 -4.65 -1.68 -2.70
CA VAL A 17 -4.16 -0.44 -3.32
C VAL A 17 -3.74 0.51 -2.22
N THR A 18 -2.50 0.97 -2.28
CA THR A 18 -1.92 1.91 -1.32
C THR A 18 -1.41 3.17 -2.01
N LEU A 19 -1.24 4.24 -1.25
CA LEU A 19 -0.54 5.44 -1.69
C LEU A 19 0.82 5.51 -0.99
N VAL A 20 1.90 5.32 -1.74
CA VAL A 20 3.26 5.48 -1.23
C VAL A 20 3.65 6.95 -1.28
N GLY A 21 3.99 7.52 -0.13
CA GLY A 21 4.40 8.90 0.05
C GLY A 21 5.90 9.03 0.25
N VAL A 22 6.50 10.03 -0.40
CA VAL A 22 7.93 10.39 -0.28
C VAL A 22 8.10 11.89 -0.42
N ASN A 23 9.12 12.47 0.19
CA ASN A 23 9.55 13.81 -0.16
C ASN A 23 10.51 13.77 -1.34
N ILE A 24 10.34 14.71 -2.29
CA ILE A 24 11.26 14.95 -3.40
C ILE A 24 11.45 16.45 -3.52
N ASN A 25 12.70 16.92 -3.44
CA ASN A 25 13.03 18.35 -3.42
C ASN A 25 12.22 19.11 -2.35
N GLY A 26 12.06 18.52 -1.17
CA GLY A 26 11.33 19.12 -0.04
C GLY A 26 9.82 19.15 -0.17
N LYS A 27 9.22 18.52 -1.20
CA LYS A 27 7.78 18.46 -1.41
C LYS A 27 7.24 17.05 -1.34
N PRO A 28 6.06 16.83 -0.74
CA PRO A 28 5.36 15.56 -0.78
C PRO A 28 5.02 15.12 -2.20
N ASN A 29 5.26 13.85 -2.50
CA ASN A 29 4.82 13.19 -3.73
C ASN A 29 4.22 11.84 -3.40
N TYR A 30 3.15 11.46 -4.09
CA TYR A 30 2.39 10.24 -3.83
C TYR A 30 2.23 9.41 -5.10
N LEU A 31 2.28 8.07 -4.95
CA LEU A 31 2.13 7.09 -6.03
C LEU A 31 1.19 5.97 -5.59
N ALA A 32 0.18 5.65 -6.41
CA ALA A 32 -0.63 4.45 -6.19
C ALA A 32 0.19 3.18 -6.47
N VAL A 33 0.21 2.26 -5.51
CA VAL A 33 0.99 1.03 -5.52
C VAL A 33 0.11 -0.13 -5.06
N ALA A 34 0.06 -1.20 -5.87
CA ALA A 34 -0.62 -2.44 -5.53
C ALA A 34 0.34 -3.60 -5.23
N TYR A 35 1.59 -3.52 -5.67
CA TYR A 35 2.61 -4.50 -5.30
C TYR A 35 3.20 -4.15 -3.95
N CYS A 36 2.46 -4.53 -2.89
CA CYS A 36 2.74 -4.16 -1.50
C CYS A 36 2.30 -5.29 -0.57
N GLY A 37 3.09 -5.58 0.45
CA GLY A 37 2.75 -6.61 1.44
C GLY A 37 3.67 -6.63 2.66
N ILE A 38 3.12 -7.09 3.79
CA ILE A 38 3.88 -7.32 5.02
C ILE A 38 4.85 -8.49 4.81
N VAL A 39 6.11 -8.30 5.20
CA VAL A 39 7.18 -9.31 5.04
C VAL A 39 7.89 -9.66 6.35
N GLY A 40 7.53 -9.03 7.45
CA GLY A 40 8.02 -9.34 8.80
C GLY A 40 7.11 -8.78 9.87
N THR A 41 7.10 -9.40 11.05
CA THR A 41 6.28 -8.96 12.19
C THR A 41 7.12 -8.57 13.41
N SER A 42 8.37 -8.99 13.49
CA SER A 42 9.30 -8.64 14.57
C SER A 42 10.74 -8.62 14.02
N PRO A 43 11.24 -7.45 13.59
CA PRO A 43 10.55 -6.18 13.51
C PRO A 43 9.42 -6.16 12.47
N ALA A 44 8.49 -5.21 12.61
CA ALA A 44 7.42 -5.03 11.63
C ALA A 44 8.00 -4.51 10.32
N MET A 45 7.79 -5.25 9.21
CA MET A 45 8.37 -4.89 7.92
C MET A 45 7.38 -5.02 6.78
N ILE A 46 7.52 -4.14 5.81
CA ILE A 46 6.73 -4.09 4.59
C ILE A 46 7.62 -4.05 3.35
N ALA A 47 7.22 -4.73 2.28
CA ALA A 47 7.83 -4.61 0.97
C ALA A 47 6.89 -3.91 0.00
N ILE A 48 7.44 -3.04 -0.83
CA ILE A 48 6.77 -2.45 -1.98
C ILE A 48 7.63 -2.69 -3.23
N ALA A 49 7.00 -3.01 -4.37
CA ALA A 49 7.72 -3.14 -5.63
C ALA A 49 7.30 -2.03 -6.59
N LEU A 50 8.26 -1.25 -7.04
CA LEU A 50 8.06 -0.09 -7.91
C LEU A 50 8.84 -0.28 -9.21
N ARG A 51 8.22 0.08 -10.34
CA ARG A 51 8.97 0.13 -11.60
C ARG A 51 10.16 1.09 -11.45
N ASP A 52 11.30 0.71 -11.99
CA ASP A 52 12.56 1.47 -11.98
C ASP A 52 12.40 2.92 -12.49
N SER A 53 11.49 3.14 -13.43
CA SER A 53 11.19 4.46 -14.01
C SER A 53 10.35 5.39 -13.12
N ARG A 54 9.82 4.93 -11.98
CA ARG A 54 8.94 5.75 -11.12
C ARG A 54 9.73 6.85 -10.40
N TYR A 55 9.18 8.05 -10.41
CA TYR A 55 9.78 9.22 -9.75
C TYR A 55 9.90 9.06 -8.24
N THR A 56 8.99 8.33 -7.63
CA THR A 56 8.96 7.99 -6.21
C THR A 56 10.24 7.30 -5.74
N ASN A 57 10.89 6.49 -6.61
CA ASN A 57 12.15 5.80 -6.29
C ASN A 57 13.26 6.78 -5.89
N THR A 58 13.31 7.95 -6.55
CA THR A 58 14.27 9.02 -6.22
C THR A 58 14.12 9.46 -4.76
N GLY A 59 12.87 9.77 -4.34
CA GLY A 59 12.63 10.23 -2.97
C GLY A 59 12.90 9.15 -1.90
N ILE A 60 12.59 7.87 -2.17
CA ILE A 60 12.92 6.78 -1.25
C ILE A 60 14.43 6.66 -1.08
N LYS A 61 15.19 6.68 -2.18
CA LYS A 61 16.65 6.51 -2.15
C LYS A 61 17.36 7.71 -1.52
N GLU A 62 16.87 8.94 -1.78
CA GLU A 62 17.44 10.16 -1.22
C GLU A 62 17.21 10.29 0.30
N ASN A 63 16.00 9.98 0.76
CA ASN A 63 15.64 10.21 2.17
C ASN A 63 15.83 8.98 3.06
N GLY A 64 15.92 7.77 2.48
CA GLY A 64 15.92 6.53 3.23
C GLY A 64 14.60 6.26 3.98
N THR A 65 13.52 6.90 3.57
CA THR A 65 12.19 6.81 4.21
C THR A 65 11.07 6.87 3.18
N PHE A 66 9.91 6.32 3.54
CA PHE A 66 8.68 6.44 2.78
C PHE A 66 7.48 6.20 3.69
N SER A 67 6.29 6.58 3.27
CA SER A 67 5.04 6.16 3.91
C SER A 67 4.24 5.21 3.03
N VAL A 68 3.44 4.36 3.66
CA VAL A 68 2.42 3.56 3.00
C VAL A 68 1.07 3.94 3.60
N ASN A 69 0.21 4.56 2.81
CA ASN A 69 -1.08 5.06 3.25
C ASN A 69 -2.18 4.20 2.63
N LEU A 70 -3.14 3.74 3.45
CA LEU A 70 -4.29 2.94 3.00
C LEU A 70 -5.46 3.88 2.69
N PRO A 71 -5.77 4.14 1.41
CA PRO A 71 -6.93 4.97 1.06
C PRO A 71 -8.22 4.17 1.23
N SER A 72 -9.29 4.84 1.64
CA SER A 72 -10.65 4.27 1.60
C SER A 72 -11.24 4.29 0.19
N SER A 73 -12.29 3.50 -0.06
CA SER A 73 -13.01 3.47 -1.34
C SER A 73 -13.53 4.85 -1.77
N LYS A 74 -13.82 5.74 -0.82
CA LYS A 74 -14.22 7.14 -1.09
C LYS A 74 -13.12 7.94 -1.80
N MET A 75 -11.86 7.53 -1.67
CA MET A 75 -10.70 8.19 -2.26
C MET A 75 -10.32 7.61 -3.63
N ILE A 76 -11.13 6.73 -4.22
CA ILE A 76 -10.77 5.98 -5.44
C ILE A 76 -10.29 6.88 -6.58
N LYS A 77 -10.94 7.99 -6.85
CA LYS A 77 -10.60 8.88 -7.97
C LYS A 77 -9.23 9.52 -7.80
N VAL A 78 -8.90 10.05 -6.62
CA VAL A 78 -7.60 10.67 -6.35
C VAL A 78 -6.50 9.64 -6.23
N THR A 79 -6.82 8.43 -5.74
CA THR A 79 -5.89 7.30 -5.69
C THR A 79 -5.49 6.85 -7.09
N ASP A 80 -6.45 6.63 -7.99
CA ASP A 80 -6.19 6.27 -9.38
C ASP A 80 -5.39 7.37 -10.10
N TYR A 81 -5.77 8.64 -9.91
CA TYR A 81 -5.05 9.79 -10.44
C TYR A 81 -3.57 9.78 -10.04
N CYS A 82 -3.24 9.44 -8.78
CA CYS A 82 -1.85 9.32 -8.32
C CYS A 82 -1.06 8.23 -9.05
N GLY A 83 -1.73 7.21 -9.58
CA GLY A 83 -1.13 6.16 -10.42
C GLY A 83 -0.93 6.57 -11.89
N LEU A 84 -1.86 7.37 -12.42
CA LEU A 84 -1.90 7.79 -13.82
C LEU A 84 -0.87 8.87 -14.15
N VAL A 85 -0.67 9.84 -13.24
CA VAL A 85 0.21 11.00 -13.52
C VAL A 85 1.56 10.87 -12.82
N SER A 86 2.61 11.35 -13.46
CA SER A 86 3.95 11.39 -12.88
C SER A 86 4.17 12.67 -12.08
N GLY A 87 4.76 12.56 -10.87
CA GLY A 87 5.20 13.70 -10.08
C GLY A 87 6.29 14.57 -10.74
N ARG A 88 6.92 14.06 -11.83
CA ARG A 88 7.80 14.90 -12.66
C ARG A 88 7.03 15.94 -13.49
N LYS A 89 5.75 15.68 -13.79
CA LYS A 89 4.91 16.51 -14.65
C LYS A 89 3.86 17.29 -13.87
N VAL A 90 3.43 16.77 -12.71
CA VAL A 90 2.34 17.34 -11.92
C VAL A 90 2.75 17.41 -10.46
N ASP A 91 2.61 18.56 -9.84
CA ASP A 91 2.81 18.76 -8.40
C ASP A 91 1.66 18.11 -7.63
N LYS A 92 1.96 17.03 -6.89
CA LYS A 92 0.99 16.29 -6.08
C LYS A 92 0.96 16.73 -4.62
N SER A 93 1.79 17.70 -4.23
CA SER A 93 1.92 18.13 -2.83
C SER A 93 0.65 18.72 -2.24
N LYS A 94 -0.27 19.19 -3.10
CA LYS A 94 -1.53 19.83 -2.71
C LYS A 94 -2.76 18.92 -2.83
N LEU A 95 -2.56 17.64 -3.18
CA LEU A 95 -3.69 16.72 -3.35
C LEU A 95 -4.31 16.27 -2.02
N PHE A 96 -3.53 16.34 -0.93
CA PHE A 96 -3.90 15.83 0.38
C PHE A 96 -3.40 16.75 1.49
N ASN A 97 -4.05 16.68 2.65
CA ASN A 97 -3.52 17.23 3.89
C ASN A 97 -2.41 16.31 4.39
N THR A 98 -1.17 16.77 4.27
CA THR A 98 0.02 15.99 4.63
C THR A 98 0.39 16.20 6.09
N PHE A 99 0.73 15.12 6.78
CA PHE A 99 1.37 15.17 8.10
C PHE A 99 2.63 14.29 8.13
N TYR A 100 3.46 14.48 9.15
CA TYR A 100 4.71 13.77 9.38
C TYR A 100 4.76 13.26 10.81
N GLY A 101 5.30 12.07 11.00
CA GLY A 101 5.53 11.48 12.30
C GLY A 101 6.97 11.66 12.78
N GLU A 102 7.59 10.57 13.23
CA GLU A 102 8.97 10.52 13.72
C GLU A 102 9.98 10.78 12.58
N LEU A 103 9.74 10.18 11.42
CA LEU A 103 10.57 10.33 10.23
C LEU A 103 10.10 11.55 9.43
N LYS A 104 10.71 12.68 9.59
CA LYS A 104 10.30 13.98 9.00
C LYS A 104 10.29 14.04 7.46
N THR A 105 10.66 12.94 6.79
CA THR A 105 10.76 12.84 5.33
C THR A 105 9.81 11.80 4.72
N ALA A 106 8.97 11.15 5.54
CA ALA A 106 7.92 10.20 5.13
C ALA A 106 6.54 10.87 5.20
N PRO A 107 6.08 11.58 4.14
CA PRO A 107 4.81 12.30 4.16
C PRO A 107 3.63 11.33 4.20
N MET A 108 2.77 11.49 5.18
CA MET A 108 1.55 10.71 5.37
C MET A 108 0.32 11.53 4.99
N ILE A 109 -0.77 10.85 4.61
CA ILE A 109 -2.02 11.44 4.13
C ILE A 109 -3.05 11.40 5.26
N ASN A 110 -3.49 12.57 5.74
CA ASN A 110 -4.44 12.66 6.85
C ASN A 110 -5.82 12.07 6.53
N GLU A 111 -6.23 12.09 5.26
CA GLU A 111 -7.50 11.52 4.80
C GLU A 111 -7.49 9.98 4.69
N CYS A 112 -6.31 9.35 4.78
CA CYS A 112 -6.21 7.89 4.75
C CYS A 112 -6.52 7.29 6.11
N PRO A 113 -7.41 6.27 6.19
CA PRO A 113 -7.75 5.57 7.43
C PRO A 113 -6.58 5.03 8.23
N VAL A 114 -5.52 4.56 7.54
CA VAL A 114 -4.33 3.99 8.16
C VAL A 114 -3.09 4.46 7.39
N ASN A 115 -2.04 4.79 8.14
CA ASN A 115 -0.76 5.23 7.61
C ASN A 115 0.36 4.46 8.29
N LEU A 116 1.31 3.97 7.49
CA LEU A 116 2.52 3.31 7.97
C LEU A 116 3.71 4.21 7.67
N GLU A 117 4.46 4.57 8.69
CA GLU A 117 5.69 5.34 8.57
C GLU A 117 6.88 4.37 8.48
N CYS A 118 7.66 4.43 7.40
CA CYS A 118 8.62 3.40 7.07
C CYS A 118 10.03 3.95 6.87
N LYS A 119 11.01 3.29 7.52
CA LYS A 119 12.45 3.48 7.30
C LYS A 119 12.94 2.44 6.30
N LEU A 120 13.60 2.86 5.23
CA LEU A 120 14.17 1.96 4.23
C LEU A 120 15.29 1.10 4.85
N ILE A 121 15.18 -0.21 4.73
CA ILE A 121 16.19 -1.17 5.18
C ILE A 121 17.02 -1.70 3.99
N ARG A 122 16.35 -2.01 2.87
CA ARG A 122 17.01 -2.61 1.72
C ARG A 122 16.29 -2.30 0.42
N VAL A 123 17.07 -2.17 -0.64
CA VAL A 123 16.59 -2.18 -2.03
C VAL A 123 17.12 -3.44 -2.69
N LEU A 124 16.24 -4.21 -3.35
CA LEU A 124 16.59 -5.41 -4.09
C LEU A 124 16.26 -5.20 -5.57
N ASP A 125 17.26 -5.38 -6.41
CA ASP A 125 17.08 -5.52 -7.85
C ASP A 125 17.08 -7.02 -8.18
N CYS A 126 15.98 -7.52 -8.69
CA CYS A 126 15.81 -8.92 -9.08
C CYS A 126 16.03 -9.14 -10.59
N GLY A 127 16.60 -8.17 -11.30
CA GLY A 127 16.84 -8.23 -12.75
C GLY A 127 15.58 -8.10 -13.59
N GLY A 128 14.49 -7.58 -13.04
CA GLY A 128 13.21 -7.36 -13.72
C GLY A 128 12.92 -5.88 -13.95
N SER A 129 11.64 -5.56 -14.18
CA SER A 129 11.17 -4.18 -14.40
C SER A 129 10.85 -3.41 -13.10
N HIS A 130 11.08 -4.01 -11.95
CA HIS A 130 10.76 -3.43 -10.64
C HIS A 130 11.91 -3.63 -9.66
N GLU A 131 12.18 -2.59 -8.88
CA GLU A 131 12.98 -2.67 -7.66
C GLU A 131 12.06 -2.95 -6.47
N ILE A 132 12.52 -3.78 -5.53
CA ILE A 132 11.80 -4.08 -4.29
C ILE A 132 12.43 -3.27 -3.17
N TYR A 133 11.62 -2.47 -2.50
CA TYR A 133 12.00 -1.66 -1.35
C TYR A 133 11.44 -2.32 -0.09
N ILE A 134 12.31 -2.73 0.83
CA ILE A 134 11.95 -3.29 2.12
C ILE A 134 12.13 -2.20 3.17
N GLY A 135 11.06 -1.86 3.88
CA GLY A 135 11.05 -0.88 4.96
C GLY A 135 10.64 -1.50 6.29
N GLU A 136 11.28 -1.05 7.37
CA GLU A 136 10.82 -1.24 8.73
C GLU A 136 9.70 -0.23 9.00
N ILE A 137 8.56 -0.71 9.50
CA ILE A 137 7.46 0.14 9.96
C ILE A 137 7.84 0.63 11.34
N VAL A 138 8.16 1.93 11.46
CA VAL A 138 8.58 2.54 12.71
C VAL A 138 7.40 3.04 13.53
N GLU A 139 6.29 3.42 12.86
CA GLU A 139 5.05 3.81 13.50
C GLU A 139 3.85 3.56 12.58
N THR A 140 2.69 3.33 13.20
CA THR A 140 1.40 3.16 12.52
C THR A 140 0.38 4.12 13.10
N TYR A 141 -0.26 4.89 12.23
CA TYR A 141 -1.33 5.83 12.59
C TYR A 141 -2.66 5.33 12.03
N ALA A 142 -3.73 5.46 12.80
CA ALA A 142 -5.09 5.13 12.36
C ALA A 142 -6.08 6.19 12.84
N GLY A 143 -7.06 6.52 12.01
CA GLY A 143 -8.16 7.38 12.40
C GLY A 143 -9.04 6.69 13.46
N GLU A 144 -9.41 7.38 14.52
CA GLU A 144 -10.24 6.83 15.61
C GLU A 144 -11.56 6.25 15.08
N GLU A 145 -12.16 6.90 14.09
CA GLU A 145 -13.40 6.47 13.43
C GLU A 145 -13.26 5.13 12.70
N CYS A 146 -12.03 4.72 12.39
CA CYS A 146 -11.72 3.47 11.70
C CYS A 146 -11.43 2.31 12.66
N LEU A 147 -11.49 2.55 13.99
CA LEU A 147 -11.21 1.53 15.00
C LEU A 147 -12.49 0.86 15.51
N THR A 148 -12.37 -0.41 15.90
CA THR A 148 -13.33 -1.18 16.69
C THR A 148 -12.53 -1.90 17.77
N ASN A 149 -12.83 -1.64 19.05
CA ASN A 149 -12.07 -2.15 20.21
C ASN A 149 -10.55 -1.88 20.08
N ASP A 150 -10.20 -0.64 19.74
CA ASP A 150 -8.83 -0.13 19.56
C ASP A 150 -8.02 -0.82 18.45
N LEU A 151 -8.69 -1.55 17.57
CA LEU A 151 -8.08 -2.20 16.40
C LEU A 151 -8.67 -1.68 15.08
N PRO A 152 -7.85 -1.52 14.03
CA PRO A 152 -8.33 -1.14 12.71
C PRO A 152 -9.41 -2.10 12.18
N ASP A 153 -10.58 -1.56 11.87
CA ASP A 153 -11.73 -2.32 11.36
C ASP A 153 -11.80 -2.24 9.84
N ILE A 154 -11.66 -3.38 9.17
CA ILE A 154 -11.62 -3.45 7.70
C ILE A 154 -12.89 -2.88 7.03
N LYS A 155 -14.06 -2.98 7.69
CA LYS A 155 -15.31 -2.40 7.16
C LYS A 155 -15.34 -0.88 7.28
N LYS A 156 -14.77 -0.33 8.37
CA LYS A 156 -14.66 1.12 8.58
C LYS A 156 -13.59 1.74 7.71
N ILE A 157 -12.48 1.04 7.50
CA ILE A 157 -11.40 1.42 6.58
C ILE A 157 -11.92 1.43 5.14
N SER A 158 -12.71 0.42 4.76
CA SER A 158 -13.20 0.21 3.38
C SER A 158 -12.07 0.32 2.34
N PRO A 159 -11.01 -0.53 2.44
CA PRO A 159 -9.84 -0.42 1.59
C PRO A 159 -10.17 -0.72 0.13
N ILE A 160 -9.41 -0.11 -0.78
CA ILE A 160 -9.51 -0.37 -2.22
C ILE A 160 -8.74 -1.63 -2.57
N LEU A 161 -9.36 -2.52 -3.34
CA LEU A 161 -8.77 -3.73 -3.89
C LEU A 161 -8.66 -3.62 -5.41
N LEU A 162 -7.64 -4.24 -5.99
CA LEU A 162 -7.38 -4.22 -7.45
C LEU A 162 -7.34 -5.63 -8.02
N SER A 163 -8.04 -5.84 -9.14
CA SER A 163 -7.80 -6.92 -10.08
C SER A 163 -7.06 -6.36 -11.30
N ILE A 164 -5.75 -6.68 -11.41
CA ILE A 164 -4.84 -5.94 -12.31
C ILE A 164 -5.08 -6.20 -13.79
N TYR A 165 -5.52 -7.40 -14.19
CA TYR A 165 -5.62 -7.74 -15.61
C TYR A 165 -6.87 -7.19 -16.30
N ASP A 166 -7.98 -7.12 -15.56
CA ASP A 166 -9.21 -6.46 -16.01
C ASP A 166 -9.28 -4.97 -15.61
N LYS A 167 -8.23 -4.50 -14.91
CA LYS A 167 -8.07 -3.10 -14.46
C LYS A 167 -9.27 -2.59 -13.66
N SER A 168 -9.80 -3.43 -12.76
CA SER A 168 -10.99 -3.11 -11.99
C SER A 168 -10.67 -2.92 -10.51
N TYR A 169 -11.32 -1.93 -9.89
CA TYR A 169 -11.26 -1.70 -8.45
C TYR A 169 -12.49 -2.32 -7.77
N TRP A 170 -12.27 -2.81 -6.55
CA TRP A 170 -13.27 -3.55 -5.77
C TRP A 170 -13.25 -3.06 -4.31
N GLU A 171 -14.35 -3.24 -3.64
CA GLU A 171 -14.44 -3.13 -2.18
C GLU A 171 -14.34 -4.49 -1.51
N VAL A 172 -14.14 -4.48 -0.17
CA VAL A 172 -14.18 -5.70 0.63
C VAL A 172 -15.60 -6.27 0.62
N GLY A 173 -15.72 -7.56 0.35
CA GLY A 173 -16.99 -8.27 0.31
C GLY A 173 -17.53 -8.66 1.69
N VAL A 174 -18.27 -9.79 1.75
CA VAL A 174 -18.92 -10.28 2.96
C VAL A 174 -17.93 -10.93 3.94
N TYR A 175 -18.25 -10.83 5.22
CA TYR A 175 -17.52 -11.55 6.27
C TYR A 175 -17.75 -13.07 6.14
N LEU A 176 -16.70 -13.85 6.15
CA LEU A 176 -16.73 -15.31 5.98
C LEU A 176 -16.60 -16.07 7.31
N GLY A 177 -15.93 -15.51 8.31
CA GLY A 177 -15.69 -16.16 9.58
C GLY A 177 -14.43 -15.69 10.28
N LYS A 178 -14.24 -16.11 11.52
CA LYS A 178 -13.07 -15.75 12.32
C LYS A 178 -11.85 -16.56 11.86
N ALA A 179 -10.78 -15.86 11.50
CA ALA A 179 -9.51 -16.49 11.16
C ALA A 179 -8.97 -17.31 12.33
N TRP A 180 -8.27 -18.39 12.05
CA TRP A 180 -7.74 -19.39 13.00
C TRP A 180 -8.81 -20.03 13.88
N GLY A 181 -10.09 -19.87 13.57
CA GLY A 181 -11.24 -20.46 14.26
C GLY A 181 -12.11 -21.30 13.32
N ILE A 182 -12.50 -20.71 12.17
CA ILE A 182 -13.43 -21.37 11.23
C ILE A 182 -12.94 -22.72 10.69
N GLY A 183 -11.62 -22.89 10.55
CA GLY A 183 -11.02 -24.16 10.11
C GLY A 183 -11.07 -25.28 11.14
N GLY A 184 -11.38 -25.00 12.41
CA GLY A 184 -11.47 -26.00 13.48
C GLY A 184 -12.63 -27.00 13.30
N GLU A 185 -13.64 -26.66 12.52
CA GLU A 185 -14.79 -27.53 12.19
C GLU A 185 -14.52 -28.43 10.98
N PHE A 186 -13.46 -28.18 10.21
CA PHE A 186 -13.12 -28.99 9.04
C PHE A 186 -12.69 -30.42 9.46
N ARG A 187 -13.29 -31.44 8.84
CA ARG A 187 -12.89 -32.82 8.97
C ARG A 187 -12.47 -33.35 7.60
N PRO A 188 -11.17 -33.70 7.41
CA PRO A 188 -10.76 -34.37 6.18
C PRO A 188 -11.46 -35.74 6.06
N GLU A 189 -11.91 -36.07 4.83
CA GLU A 189 -12.45 -37.36 4.49
C GLU A 189 -11.36 -38.46 4.49
#